data_0c11f3826ace1580779e6ea799925ef7
#
_entry.id   0c11f3826ace1580779e6ea799925ef7
#
_cell.length_a   1.000
_cell.length_b   1.000
_cell.length_c   1.000
_cell.angle_alpha   90.00
_cell.angle_beta   90.00
_cell.angle_gamma   90.00
#
_symmetry.space_group_name_H-M   'P 1'
#
loop_
_entity.id
_entity.type
_entity.pdbx_description
1 polymer ?
#
loop_
_entity_poly.entity_id
_entity_poly.type
_entity_poly.pdbx_seq_one_letter_code
_entity_poly.pdbx_strand_id
1 'polypeptide(L)'
;MTTLTLLQLNDLHGYLEPHPELVRTEGGWRFERLGGVARIARLFEEARAEGACLTLDNGDTFHGTRVAVASRGEALVPIMNALKIDAMTAHWEFAYGPAGFKALAAGLDYPVL
;
A
#
# COMPACT_ATOMS: atom_id res chain seq x y z
N MET A 1 -4.10 30.80 -2.73
CA MET A 1 -4.70 29.66 -1.99
C MET A 1 -3.70 28.51 -2.04
N THR A 2 -3.36 27.92 -0.92
CA THR A 2 -2.44 26.78 -0.88
C THR A 2 -3.28 25.49 -0.88
N THR A 3 -3.01 24.57 -1.80
CA THR A 3 -3.70 23.27 -1.88
C THR A 3 -2.75 22.20 -1.39
N LEU A 4 -3.24 21.27 -0.56
CA LEU A 4 -2.56 20.07 -0.14
C LEU A 4 -3.36 18.86 -0.65
N THR A 5 -2.70 17.97 -1.39
CA THR A 5 -3.28 16.71 -1.84
C THR A 5 -3.00 15.63 -0.80
N LEU A 6 -4.03 14.95 -0.34
CA LEU A 6 -3.90 13.77 0.52
C LEU A 6 -4.05 12.52 -0.34
N LEU A 7 -3.02 11.68 -0.31
CA LEU A 7 -3.02 10.36 -0.93
C LEU A 7 -3.15 9.32 0.19
N GLN A 8 -4.07 8.41 0.07
CA GLN A 8 -4.30 7.39 1.07
C GLN A 8 -4.30 6.00 0.44
N LEU A 9 -3.48 5.12 1.00
CA LEU A 9 -3.46 3.71 0.70
C LEU A 9 -4.08 2.94 1.86
N ASN A 10 -4.90 1.94 1.58
CA ASN A 10 -5.45 1.04 2.57
C ASN A 10 -5.44 -0.37 2.02
N ASP A 11 -5.31 -1.34 2.91
CA ASP A 11 -5.61 -2.74 2.62
C ASP A 11 -4.89 -3.27 1.37
N LEU A 12 -3.59 -2.96 1.22
CA LEU A 12 -2.80 -3.46 0.09
C LEU A 12 -2.74 -4.99 0.08
N HIS A 13 -2.73 -5.63 1.27
CA HIS A 13 -2.73 -7.10 1.46
C HIS A 13 -1.66 -7.83 0.63
N GLY A 14 -0.55 -7.14 0.29
CA GLY A 14 0.51 -7.68 -0.54
C GLY A 14 0.12 -7.92 -2.01
N TYR A 15 -0.95 -7.32 -2.52
CA TYR A 15 -1.33 -7.38 -3.92
C TYR A 15 -0.43 -6.47 -4.77
N LEU A 16 0.71 -7.02 -5.18
CA LEU A 16 1.74 -6.28 -5.92
C LEU A 16 1.42 -6.15 -7.40
N GLU A 17 0.80 -7.19 -7.97
CA GLU A 17 0.50 -7.27 -9.40
C GLU A 17 -0.97 -6.97 -9.70
N PRO A 18 -1.29 -6.47 -10.91
CA PRO A 18 -2.67 -6.36 -11.35
C PRO A 18 -3.34 -7.74 -11.36
N HIS A 19 -4.53 -7.81 -10.80
CA HIS A 19 -5.30 -9.06 -10.67
C HIS A 19 -6.73 -8.87 -11.18
N PRO A 20 -7.45 -9.97 -11.51
CA PRO A 20 -8.83 -9.89 -11.96
C PRO A 20 -9.75 -9.42 -10.83
N GLU A 21 -10.45 -8.32 -11.07
CA GLU A 21 -11.48 -7.79 -10.19
C GLU A 21 -12.85 -7.83 -10.88
N LEU A 22 -13.89 -8.16 -10.13
CA LEU A 22 -15.24 -8.13 -10.63
C LEU A 22 -15.82 -6.72 -10.48
N VAL A 23 -15.97 -6.03 -11.59
CA VAL A 23 -16.48 -4.64 -11.60
C VAL A 23 -17.88 -4.57 -12.18
N ARG A 24 -18.68 -3.67 -11.63
CA ARG A 24 -20.00 -3.36 -12.15
C ARG A 24 -19.89 -2.24 -13.18
N THR A 25 -20.44 -2.48 -14.36
CA THR A 25 -20.52 -1.50 -15.45
C THR A 25 -21.98 -1.30 -15.85
N GLU A 26 -22.25 -0.35 -16.74
CA GLU A 26 -23.60 -0.15 -17.32
C GLU A 26 -24.11 -1.42 -18.03
N GLY A 27 -23.20 -2.19 -18.64
CA GLY A 27 -23.52 -3.45 -19.32
C GLY A 27 -23.58 -4.69 -18.41
N GLY A 28 -23.48 -4.53 -17.07
CA GLY A 28 -23.48 -5.62 -16.10
C GLY A 28 -22.12 -5.86 -15.45
N TRP A 29 -21.90 -7.07 -14.92
CA TRP A 29 -20.67 -7.45 -14.27
C TRP A 29 -19.65 -7.99 -15.26
N ARG A 30 -18.40 -7.55 -15.13
CA ARG A 30 -17.27 -8.09 -15.90
C ARG A 30 -16.00 -8.13 -15.07
N PHE A 31 -15.07 -9.02 -15.45
CA PHE A 31 -13.73 -9.04 -14.88
C PHE A 31 -12.83 -8.04 -15.61
N GLU A 32 -12.13 -7.23 -14.82
CA GLU A 32 -11.07 -6.34 -15.30
C GLU A 32 -9.78 -6.59 -14.52
N ARG A 33 -8.63 -6.42 -15.16
CA ARG A 33 -7.35 -6.45 -14.48
C ARG A 33 -7.03 -5.09 -13.88
N LEU A 34 -7.22 -4.98 -12.57
CA LEU A 34 -7.04 -3.76 -11.79
C LEU A 34 -5.95 -3.92 -10.74
N GLY A 35 -5.63 -2.81 -10.05
CA GLY A 35 -4.62 -2.77 -9.01
C GLY A 35 -3.18 -2.82 -9.56
N GLY A 36 -2.28 -3.27 -8.72
CA GLY A 36 -0.84 -3.35 -8.96
C GLY A 36 -0.10 -2.13 -8.42
N VAL A 37 0.90 -2.41 -7.56
CA VAL A 37 1.65 -1.37 -6.83
C VAL A 37 2.40 -0.40 -7.75
N ALA A 38 2.85 -0.86 -8.92
CA ALA A 38 3.50 0.01 -9.90
C ALA A 38 2.57 1.09 -10.46
N ARG A 39 1.26 0.78 -10.59
CA ARG A 39 0.26 1.78 -10.98
C ARG A 39 0.00 2.78 -9.85
N ILE A 40 -0.03 2.31 -8.60
CA ILE A 40 -0.16 3.17 -7.42
C ILE A 40 1.04 4.12 -7.35
N ALA A 41 2.27 3.61 -7.51
CA ALA A 41 3.48 4.41 -7.53
C ALA A 41 3.41 5.54 -8.56
N ARG A 42 2.97 5.22 -9.76
CA ARG A 42 2.80 6.21 -10.82
C ARG A 42 1.78 7.30 -10.46
N LEU A 43 0.62 6.93 -9.93
CA LEU A 43 -0.40 7.89 -9.48
C LEU A 43 0.14 8.81 -8.38
N PHE A 44 0.93 8.25 -7.45
CA PHE A 44 1.56 9.03 -6.39
C PHE A 44 2.62 10.01 -6.95
N GLU A 45 3.41 9.59 -7.93
CA GLU A 45 4.39 10.45 -8.60
C GLU A 45 3.71 11.58 -9.38
N GLU A 46 2.65 11.29 -10.12
CA GLU A 46 1.86 12.28 -10.86
C GLU A 46 1.28 13.34 -9.89
N ALA A 47 0.66 12.90 -8.80
CA ALA A 47 0.10 13.83 -7.81
C ALA A 47 1.16 14.71 -7.14
N ARG A 48 2.33 14.15 -6.82
CA ARG A 48 3.47 14.91 -6.25
C ARG A 48 4.05 15.93 -7.23
N ALA A 49 3.99 15.65 -8.53
CA ALA A 49 4.43 16.59 -9.56
C ALA A 49 3.50 17.81 -9.69
N GLU A 50 2.24 17.70 -9.29
CA GLU A 50 1.26 18.78 -9.32
C GLU A 50 1.36 19.72 -8.13
N GLY A 51 1.95 19.31 -7.01
CA GLY A 51 2.08 20.18 -5.84
C GLY A 51 2.36 19.44 -4.51
N ALA A 52 2.02 20.11 -3.42
CA ALA A 52 2.22 19.56 -2.08
C ALA A 52 1.32 18.34 -1.84
N CYS A 53 1.92 17.22 -1.46
CA CYS A 53 1.24 15.98 -1.15
C CYS A 53 1.62 15.46 0.23
N LEU A 54 0.67 14.77 0.87
CA LEU A 54 0.89 13.91 2.02
C LEU A 54 0.38 12.52 1.68
N THR A 55 1.23 11.52 1.77
CA THR A 55 0.93 10.13 1.43
C THR A 55 0.86 9.29 2.69
N LEU A 56 -0.28 8.68 2.96
CA LEU A 56 -0.55 7.91 4.16
C LEU A 56 -0.91 6.47 3.82
N ASP A 57 -0.44 5.53 4.63
CA ASP A 57 -0.85 4.13 4.60
C ASP A 57 -1.67 3.81 5.86
N ASN A 58 -2.87 3.31 5.67
CA ASN A 58 -3.78 2.99 6.78
C ASN A 58 -3.64 1.55 7.28
N GLY A 59 -2.61 0.85 6.84
CA GLY A 59 -2.31 -0.51 7.28
C GLY A 59 -3.03 -1.60 6.47
N ASP A 60 -2.99 -2.79 7.00
CA ASP A 60 -3.38 -4.03 6.31
C ASP A 60 -2.53 -4.30 5.06
N THR A 61 -1.25 -3.96 5.16
CA THR A 61 -0.33 -3.94 4.02
C THR A 61 0.47 -5.22 3.89
N PHE A 62 1.03 -5.74 5.01
CA PHE A 62 2.12 -6.72 5.02
C PHE A 62 1.69 -8.19 5.06
N HIS A 63 0.41 -8.50 4.97
CA HIS A 63 -0.14 -9.87 4.94
C HIS A 63 -1.13 -10.04 3.79
N GLY A 64 -1.72 -11.22 3.66
CA GLY A 64 -2.78 -11.54 2.67
C GLY A 64 -2.28 -12.44 1.56
N THR A 65 -1.46 -11.96 0.64
CA THR A 65 -0.94 -12.79 -0.46
C THR A 65 0.12 -13.78 0.00
N ARG A 66 0.37 -14.80 -0.83
CA ARG A 66 1.39 -15.82 -0.55
C ARG A 66 2.78 -15.21 -0.33
N VAL A 67 3.16 -14.21 -1.12
CA VAL A 67 4.47 -13.56 -0.98
C VAL A 67 4.58 -12.84 0.35
N ALA A 68 3.54 -12.10 0.75
CA ALA A 68 3.48 -11.42 2.03
C ALA A 68 3.58 -12.40 3.20
N VAL A 69 2.75 -13.46 3.18
CA VAL A 69 2.72 -14.47 4.27
C VAL A 69 4.02 -15.26 4.35
N ALA A 70 4.54 -15.74 3.21
CA ALA A 70 5.77 -16.54 3.18
C ALA A 70 7.01 -15.78 3.66
N SER A 71 7.09 -14.49 3.39
CA SER A 71 8.16 -13.61 3.85
C SER A 71 7.87 -12.94 5.20
N ARG A 72 6.73 -13.22 5.83
CA ARG A 72 6.25 -12.53 7.04
C ARG A 72 6.22 -11.00 6.87
N GLY A 73 5.89 -10.53 5.66
CA GLY A 73 5.84 -9.12 5.28
C GLY A 73 7.16 -8.53 4.78
N GLU A 74 8.30 -9.14 5.05
CA GLU A 74 9.63 -8.57 4.75
C GLU A 74 9.83 -8.25 3.27
N ALA A 75 9.28 -9.06 2.36
CA ALA A 75 9.39 -8.82 0.93
C ALA A 75 8.69 -7.52 0.46
N LEU A 76 7.76 -6.98 1.24
CA LEU A 76 7.04 -5.76 0.91
C LEU A 76 7.77 -4.49 1.38
N VAL A 77 8.63 -4.59 2.38
CA VAL A 77 9.33 -3.42 2.97
C VAL A 77 10.03 -2.56 1.91
N PRO A 78 10.90 -3.09 1.03
CA PRO A 78 11.55 -2.27 0.02
C PRO A 78 10.58 -1.67 -1.01
N ILE A 79 9.46 -2.35 -1.26
CA ILE A 79 8.42 -1.87 -2.18
C ILE A 79 7.68 -0.68 -1.55
N MET A 80 7.31 -0.79 -0.28
CA MET A 80 6.63 0.28 0.45
C MET A 80 7.54 1.50 0.62
N ASN A 81 8.83 1.31 0.88
CA ASN A 81 9.80 2.41 0.93
C ASN A 81 9.90 3.13 -0.42
N ALA A 82 9.85 2.38 -1.54
CA ALA A 82 9.85 2.97 -2.89
C ALA A 82 8.62 3.83 -3.19
N LEU A 83 7.48 3.59 -2.52
CA LEU A 83 6.27 4.42 -2.64
C LEU A 83 6.40 5.79 -1.98
N LYS A 84 7.43 6.00 -1.14
CA LYS A 84 7.69 7.26 -0.42
C LYS A 84 6.46 7.69 0.40
N ILE A 85 5.99 6.78 1.23
CA ILE A 85 4.93 7.02 2.21
C ILE A 85 5.45 7.97 3.28
N ASP A 86 4.64 8.89 3.76
CA ASP A 86 5.04 9.85 4.81
C ASP A 86 4.78 9.32 6.22
N ALA A 87 3.72 8.54 6.40
CA ALA A 87 3.40 7.88 7.66
C ALA A 87 2.43 6.72 7.44
N MET A 88 2.43 5.79 8.39
CA MET A 88 1.54 4.63 8.42
C MET A 88 0.89 4.47 9.79
N THR A 89 -0.34 3.94 9.81
CA THR A 89 -0.95 3.37 11.00
C THR A 89 -1.05 1.86 10.84
N ALA A 90 -0.75 1.11 11.93
CA ALA A 90 -0.90 -0.34 11.90
C ALA A 90 -2.37 -0.74 12.05
N HIS A 91 -2.79 -1.78 11.32
CA HIS A 91 -4.09 -2.44 11.47
C HIS A 91 -3.88 -3.93 11.80
N TRP A 92 -3.75 -4.81 10.81
CA TRP A 92 -3.47 -6.24 10.99
C TRP A 92 -1.99 -6.63 10.89
N GLU A 93 -1.07 -5.69 10.93
CA GLU A 93 0.37 -5.93 10.91
C GLU A 93 0.84 -6.81 12.08
N PHE A 94 0.05 -6.86 13.15
CA PHE A 94 0.26 -7.75 14.29
C PHE A 94 0.04 -9.25 13.97
N ALA A 95 -0.40 -9.60 12.77
CA ALA A 95 -0.55 -10.99 12.32
C ALA A 95 0.72 -11.83 12.52
N TYR A 96 1.89 -11.19 12.49
CA TYR A 96 3.20 -11.83 12.75
C TYR A 96 3.69 -11.69 14.19
N GLY A 97 2.82 -11.25 15.09
CA GLY A 97 3.10 -10.97 16.49
C GLY A 97 3.87 -9.66 16.70
N PRO A 98 3.96 -9.18 17.95
CA PRO A 98 4.60 -7.90 18.25
C PRO A 98 6.05 -7.79 17.81
N ALA A 99 6.83 -8.88 17.92
CA ALA A 99 8.23 -8.90 17.50
C ALA A 99 8.36 -8.80 15.97
N GLY A 100 7.50 -9.51 15.22
CA GLY A 100 7.44 -9.42 13.75
C GLY A 100 7.05 -8.03 13.29
N PHE A 101 6.02 -7.44 13.89
CA PHE A 101 5.61 -6.08 13.59
C PHE A 101 6.74 -5.05 13.86
N LYS A 102 7.41 -5.17 15.01
CA LYS A 102 8.56 -4.30 15.33
C LYS A 102 9.68 -4.42 14.30
N ALA A 103 9.95 -5.62 13.81
CA ALA A 103 10.97 -5.85 12.79
C ALA A 103 10.58 -5.21 11.45
N LEU A 104 9.33 -5.35 11.01
CA LEU A 104 8.80 -4.69 9.81
C LEU A 104 8.89 -3.17 9.94
N ALA A 105 8.39 -2.60 11.03
CA ALA A 105 8.42 -1.16 11.27
C ALA A 105 9.85 -0.60 11.28
N ALA A 106 10.82 -1.34 11.79
CA ALA A 106 12.23 -0.94 11.80
C ALA A 106 12.87 -0.92 10.39
N GLY A 107 12.29 -1.62 9.42
CA GLY A 107 12.75 -1.64 8.03
C GLY A 107 12.12 -0.56 7.15
N LEU A 108 11.11 0.16 7.65
CA LEU A 108 10.43 1.22 6.90
C LEU A 108 11.18 2.55 7.01
N ASP A 109 11.21 3.30 5.93
CA ASP A 109 11.83 4.65 5.84
C ASP A 109 10.89 5.75 6.38
N TYR A 110 9.73 5.39 6.91
CA TYR A 110 8.70 6.28 7.43
C TYR A 110 8.14 5.78 8.76
N PRO A 111 7.59 6.66 9.60
CA PRO A 111 7.08 6.29 10.91
C PRO A 111 5.79 5.44 10.82
N VAL A 112 5.68 4.49 11.74
CA VAL A 112 4.41 3.81 12.08
C VAL A 112 3.91 4.44 13.36
N LEU A 113 2.70 5.02 13.31
CA LEU A 113 2.07 5.82 14.37
C LEU A 113 1.12 4.97 15.22
#